data_915f529d61e342d80144ac8f927a0e69
#
_entry.id   915f529d61e342d80144ac8f927a0e69
#
_cell.length_a   1.000
_cell.length_b   1.000
_cell.length_c   1.000
_cell.angle_alpha   90.00
_cell.angle_beta   90.00
_cell.angle_gamma   90.00
#
_symmetry.space_group_name_H-M   'P 1'
#
loop_
_entity.id
_entity.type
_entity.pdbx_description
1 polymer ?
#
loop_
_entity_poly.entity_id
_entity_poly.type
_entity_poly.pdbx_seq_one_letter_code
_entity_poly.pdbx_strand_id
1 'polypeptide(L)'
;GNIIINKPISLIGEGMPILDGEKKHEPISVKSAHVTIQGFKIKGSGHSSINDVAGIKIYNTHHVKVLDNVLDDNFFGVYSQNSKHLEIIGNQIKAYGTAEQLIGNGIHGWKSDSLLIENNEIIGHRDGVYLEFVTHTHVNKNHSEGNLRYGLHFMFSHDNSYVENIFRANGAGVAVMYTKNVHMENNKFEENWGDSAYGLLLKDISDSKIINNTFDRNTTGIFMEGSN
;
A
#
# COMPACT_ATOMS: atom_id res chain seq x y z
N GLY A 1 -11.13 9.51 18.72
CA GLY A 1 -9.87 10.01 19.26
C GLY A 1 -8.66 9.25 18.71
N ASN A 2 -7.48 9.48 19.25
CA ASN A 2 -6.22 8.85 18.85
C ASN A 2 -5.73 7.86 19.93
N ILE A 3 -5.35 6.65 19.53
CA ILE A 3 -4.71 5.64 20.38
C ILE A 3 -3.20 5.66 20.09
N ILE A 4 -2.39 6.04 21.05
CA ILE A 4 -0.93 6.04 20.94
C ILE A 4 -0.35 4.80 21.61
N ILE A 5 0.31 3.95 20.82
CA ILE A 5 0.94 2.71 21.31
C ILE A 5 2.44 2.97 21.45
N ASN A 6 2.93 3.06 22.69
CA ASN A 6 4.31 3.37 23.04
C ASN A 6 5.02 2.27 23.83
N LYS A 7 4.45 1.07 23.86
CA LYS A 7 5.01 -0.14 24.48
C LYS A 7 4.67 -1.38 23.64
N PRO A 8 5.43 -2.47 23.73
CA PRO A 8 5.12 -3.73 23.07
C PRO A 8 3.77 -4.28 23.59
N ILE A 9 2.82 -4.47 22.68
CA ILE A 9 1.48 -4.97 23.01
C ILE A 9 0.81 -5.59 21.78
N SER A 10 -0.03 -6.59 22.02
CA SER A 10 -1.01 -7.07 21.04
C SER A 10 -2.37 -6.46 21.32
N LEU A 11 -2.88 -5.68 20.41
CA LEU A 11 -4.22 -5.11 20.45
C LEU A 11 -5.11 -5.95 19.54
N ILE A 12 -5.99 -6.72 20.16
CA ILE A 12 -6.87 -7.68 19.47
C ILE A 12 -8.33 -7.25 19.62
N GLY A 13 -9.02 -7.08 18.52
CA GLY A 13 -10.44 -6.71 18.48
C GLY A 13 -11.32 -7.95 18.42
N GLU A 14 -12.07 -8.23 19.47
CA GLU A 14 -13.09 -9.28 19.46
C GLU A 14 -14.40 -8.75 18.89
N GLY A 15 -14.90 -9.39 17.82
CA GLY A 15 -16.14 -8.96 17.17
C GLY A 15 -15.99 -7.70 16.32
N MET A 16 -14.80 -7.38 15.84
CA MET A 16 -14.48 -6.25 14.94
C MET A 16 -14.91 -4.89 15.52
N PRO A 17 -14.45 -4.51 16.70
CA PRO A 17 -14.82 -3.23 17.31
C PRO A 17 -14.36 -2.04 16.45
N ILE A 18 -15.13 -0.96 16.49
CA ILE A 18 -14.95 0.21 15.65
C ILE A 18 -14.08 1.25 16.37
N LEU A 19 -12.99 1.67 15.69
CA LEU A 19 -12.19 2.84 16.06
C LEU A 19 -12.45 3.95 15.04
N ASP A 20 -13.05 5.04 15.46
CA ASP A 20 -13.45 6.16 14.60
C ASP A 20 -12.56 7.38 14.85
N GLY A 21 -11.88 7.84 13.80
CA GLY A 21 -11.06 9.05 13.79
C GLY A 21 -11.88 10.34 13.70
N GLU A 22 -13.21 10.23 13.49
CA GLU A 22 -14.16 11.37 13.42
C GLU A 22 -13.79 12.40 12.33
N LYS A 23 -13.07 11.96 11.29
CA LYS A 23 -12.48 12.82 10.25
C LYS A 23 -11.55 13.93 10.79
N LYS A 24 -11.00 13.74 11.97
CA LYS A 24 -10.14 14.73 12.66
C LYS A 24 -8.81 14.13 13.13
N HIS A 25 -8.82 12.87 13.53
CA HIS A 25 -7.70 12.26 14.23
C HIS A 25 -7.02 11.19 13.38
N GLU A 26 -5.80 10.84 13.76
CA GLU A 26 -5.14 9.59 13.39
C GLU A 26 -5.59 8.50 14.37
N PRO A 27 -6.43 7.52 13.98
CA PRO A 27 -7.00 6.56 14.92
C PRO A 27 -5.96 5.81 15.73
N ILE A 28 -4.89 5.30 15.09
CA ILE A 28 -3.83 4.56 15.77
C ILE A 28 -2.45 5.07 15.35
N SER A 29 -1.65 5.47 16.34
CA SER A 29 -0.23 5.81 16.19
C SER A 29 0.66 4.77 16.89
N VAL A 30 1.46 4.01 16.13
CA VAL A 30 2.39 3.01 16.67
C VAL A 30 3.79 3.61 16.78
N LYS A 31 4.31 3.68 18.00
CA LYS A 31 5.64 4.25 18.32
C LYS A 31 6.54 3.26 19.06
N SER A 32 6.12 2.01 19.16
CA SER A 32 6.87 0.94 19.84
C SER A 32 7.06 -0.26 18.93
N ALA A 33 8.14 -0.97 19.13
CA ALA A 33 8.37 -2.26 18.48
C ALA A 33 7.51 -3.37 19.09
N HIS A 34 7.40 -4.48 18.33
CA HIS A 34 6.69 -5.69 18.76
C HIS A 34 5.22 -5.42 19.09
N VAL A 35 4.54 -4.70 18.22
CA VAL A 35 3.11 -4.38 18.32
C VAL A 35 2.34 -5.21 17.31
N THR A 36 1.21 -5.76 17.73
CA THR A 36 0.22 -6.38 16.84
C THR A 36 -1.11 -5.62 16.93
N ILE A 37 -1.72 -5.31 15.78
CA ILE A 37 -3.06 -4.71 15.66
C ILE A 37 -3.88 -5.64 14.79
N GLN A 38 -4.91 -6.26 15.35
CA GLN A 38 -5.69 -7.27 14.64
C GLN A 38 -7.18 -7.19 14.95
N GLY A 39 -8.02 -7.35 13.92
CA GLY A 39 -9.46 -7.56 14.07
C GLY A 39 -10.26 -6.32 14.39
N PHE A 40 -9.86 -5.13 13.94
CA PHE A 40 -10.59 -3.88 14.14
C PHE A 40 -11.20 -3.35 12.84
N LYS A 41 -12.34 -2.65 12.96
CA LYS A 41 -12.77 -1.69 11.96
C LYS A 41 -12.25 -0.29 12.34
N ILE A 42 -11.32 0.23 11.53
CA ILE A 42 -10.66 1.53 11.74
C ILE A 42 -11.12 2.47 10.64
N LYS A 43 -11.80 3.56 10.99
CA LYS A 43 -12.40 4.43 9.99
C LYS A 43 -12.22 5.92 10.24
N GLY A 44 -12.41 6.68 9.15
CA GLY A 44 -12.56 8.13 9.23
C GLY A 44 -11.35 8.84 9.82
N SER A 45 -10.13 8.54 9.37
CA SER A 45 -8.96 9.35 9.74
C SER A 45 -9.15 10.80 9.31
N GLY A 46 -8.46 11.72 9.97
CA GLY A 46 -8.40 13.12 9.53
C GLY A 46 -7.74 13.24 8.16
N HIS A 47 -7.83 14.43 7.60
CA HIS A 47 -7.11 14.86 6.41
C HIS A 47 -6.21 16.06 6.77
N SER A 48 -5.00 16.07 6.26
CA SER A 48 -4.08 17.21 6.43
C SER A 48 -3.20 17.34 5.19
N SER A 49 -3.01 18.56 4.73
CA SER A 49 -2.07 18.88 3.65
C SER A 49 -0.60 18.91 4.10
N ILE A 50 -0.36 18.87 5.42
CA ILE A 50 0.98 18.99 6.01
C ILE A 50 1.42 17.67 6.66
N ASN A 51 0.48 16.92 7.24
CA ASN A 51 0.73 15.68 7.95
C ASN A 51 0.07 14.51 7.22
N ASP A 52 0.82 13.43 7.07
CA ASP A 52 0.30 12.19 6.48
C ASP A 52 -0.55 11.45 7.52
N VAL A 53 -1.82 11.79 7.64
CA VAL A 53 -2.74 11.19 8.62
C VAL A 53 -3.26 9.87 8.08
N ALA A 54 -3.15 8.81 8.88
CA ALA A 54 -3.54 7.46 8.49
C ALA A 54 -4.53 6.81 9.46
N GLY A 55 -5.20 5.76 9.04
CA GLY A 55 -5.95 4.88 9.93
C GLY A 55 -5.02 4.23 10.95
N ILE A 56 -3.90 3.68 10.46
CA ILE A 56 -2.79 3.18 11.29
C ILE A 56 -1.49 3.80 10.79
N LYS A 57 -0.80 4.54 11.65
CA LYS A 57 0.52 5.10 11.31
C LYS A 57 1.61 4.53 12.21
N ILE A 58 2.71 4.07 11.58
CA ILE A 58 3.85 3.38 12.21
C ILE A 58 5.06 4.30 12.12
N TYR A 59 5.60 4.68 13.26
CA TYR A 59 6.64 5.70 13.38
C TYR A 59 7.97 5.13 13.88
N ASN A 60 9.01 5.16 13.06
CA ASN A 60 10.41 4.94 13.46
C ASN A 60 10.59 3.67 14.34
N THR A 61 10.00 2.55 13.93
CA THR A 61 9.95 1.34 14.75
C THR A 61 10.13 0.06 13.92
N HIS A 62 9.94 -1.09 14.53
CA HIS A 62 10.13 -2.37 13.87
C HIS A 62 9.26 -3.49 14.46
N HIS A 63 9.11 -4.62 13.72
CA HIS A 63 8.35 -5.79 14.12
C HIS A 63 6.91 -5.42 14.52
N VAL A 64 6.21 -4.71 13.63
CA VAL A 64 4.80 -4.38 13.80
C VAL A 64 3.98 -5.23 12.84
N LYS A 65 2.88 -5.77 13.36
CA LYS A 65 1.91 -6.56 12.59
C LYS A 65 0.56 -5.85 12.53
N VAL A 66 0.02 -5.71 11.33
CA VAL A 66 -1.31 -5.17 11.02
C VAL A 66 -2.07 -6.26 10.32
N LEU A 67 -2.95 -6.96 11.03
CA LEU A 67 -3.55 -8.22 10.59
C LEU A 67 -5.07 -8.16 10.59
N ASP A 68 -5.70 -8.62 9.53
CA ASP A 68 -7.16 -8.88 9.47
C ASP A 68 -8.03 -7.70 9.93
N ASN A 69 -7.63 -6.46 9.62
CA ASN A 69 -8.40 -5.26 9.93
C ASN A 69 -9.24 -4.81 8.72
N VAL A 70 -10.28 -4.07 9.01
CA VAL A 70 -11.05 -3.28 8.03
C VAL A 70 -10.69 -1.80 8.20
N LEU A 71 -10.00 -1.22 7.23
CA LEU A 71 -9.66 0.20 7.20
C LEU A 71 -10.60 0.89 6.19
N ASP A 72 -11.54 1.70 6.69
CA ASP A 72 -12.67 2.22 5.91
C ASP A 72 -12.66 3.76 5.91
N ASP A 73 -12.57 4.36 4.73
CA ASP A 73 -12.63 5.80 4.54
C ASP A 73 -11.58 6.59 5.35
N ASN A 74 -10.33 6.10 5.33
CA ASN A 74 -9.17 6.79 5.88
C ASN A 74 -8.43 7.54 4.79
N PHE A 75 -7.74 8.66 5.10
CA PHE A 75 -6.93 9.37 4.12
C PHE A 75 -5.80 8.47 3.63
N PHE A 76 -4.85 8.05 4.48
CA PHE A 76 -4.05 6.85 4.24
C PHE A 76 -4.65 5.67 5.02
N GLY A 77 -4.65 4.47 4.44
CA GLY A 77 -5.03 3.28 5.19
C GLY A 77 -3.98 2.95 6.24
N VAL A 78 -2.84 2.39 5.82
CA VAL A 78 -1.66 2.14 6.64
C VAL A 78 -0.50 2.99 6.13
N TYR A 79 0.17 3.72 7.01
CA TYR A 79 1.36 4.50 6.68
C TYR A 79 2.53 4.10 7.56
N SER A 80 3.67 3.76 6.97
CA SER A 80 4.91 3.48 7.70
C SER A 80 6.02 4.45 7.30
N GLN A 81 6.73 4.99 8.30
CA GLN A 81 7.92 5.79 8.06
C GLN A 81 9.11 5.30 8.88
N ASN A 82 10.28 5.26 8.27
CA ASN A 82 11.54 4.86 8.89
C ASN A 82 11.41 3.57 9.72
N SER A 83 10.68 2.58 9.21
CA SER A 83 10.31 1.38 9.95
C SER A 83 10.73 0.12 9.22
N LYS A 84 10.90 -1.00 9.93
CA LYS A 84 11.37 -2.24 9.33
C LYS A 84 10.74 -3.48 9.93
N HIS A 85 10.79 -4.59 9.17
CA HIS A 85 10.19 -5.87 9.55
C HIS A 85 8.71 -5.70 9.91
N LEU A 86 7.93 -5.18 8.95
CA LEU A 86 6.50 -4.98 9.12
C LEU A 86 5.72 -6.09 8.38
N GLU A 87 4.64 -6.54 8.98
CA GLU A 87 3.69 -7.46 8.36
C GLU A 87 2.32 -6.78 8.24
N ILE A 88 1.84 -6.58 7.02
CA ILE A 88 0.52 -5.99 6.70
C ILE A 88 -0.23 -7.05 5.92
N ILE A 89 -1.07 -7.84 6.60
CA ILE A 89 -1.61 -9.08 6.04
C ILE A 89 -3.13 -9.17 6.27
N GLY A 90 -3.86 -9.57 5.22
CA GLY A 90 -5.27 -9.91 5.31
C GLY A 90 -6.21 -8.74 5.56
N ASN A 91 -5.77 -7.49 5.34
CA ASN A 91 -6.59 -6.32 5.61
C ASN A 91 -7.50 -5.97 4.42
N GLN A 92 -8.68 -5.43 4.71
CA GLN A 92 -9.55 -4.78 3.75
C GLN A 92 -9.40 -3.26 3.90
N ILE A 93 -8.90 -2.59 2.85
CA ILE A 93 -8.54 -1.17 2.88
C ILE A 93 -9.32 -0.46 1.80
N LYS A 94 -10.33 0.35 2.18
CA LYS A 94 -11.25 1.00 1.23
C LYS A 94 -11.36 2.49 1.46
N ALA A 95 -11.42 3.22 0.36
CA ALA A 95 -11.67 4.65 0.38
C ALA A 95 -12.58 5.06 -0.79
N TYR A 96 -13.09 6.29 -0.75
CA TYR A 96 -14.16 6.74 -1.64
C TYR A 96 -13.88 8.12 -2.24
N GLY A 97 -12.64 8.57 -2.21
CA GLY A 97 -12.25 9.86 -2.80
C GLY A 97 -12.35 9.84 -4.33
N THR A 98 -12.83 10.93 -4.90
CA THR A 98 -12.96 11.09 -6.36
C THR A 98 -11.87 11.98 -6.95
N ALA A 99 -11.01 12.56 -6.13
CA ALA A 99 -9.92 13.43 -6.55
C ALA A 99 -8.64 13.12 -5.77
N GLU A 100 -7.49 13.12 -6.46
CA GLU A 100 -6.19 12.70 -5.91
C GLU A 100 -5.74 13.49 -4.67
N GLN A 101 -6.11 14.76 -4.58
CA GLN A 101 -5.77 15.62 -3.43
C GLN A 101 -6.63 15.38 -2.20
N LEU A 102 -7.73 14.66 -2.33
CA LEU A 102 -8.67 14.38 -1.24
C LEU A 102 -8.45 13.02 -0.60
N ILE A 103 -7.53 12.23 -1.15
CA ILE A 103 -7.30 10.86 -0.73
C ILE A 103 -5.81 10.51 -0.81
N GLY A 104 -5.31 9.75 0.16
CA GLY A 104 -3.95 9.21 0.17
C GLY A 104 -3.89 7.79 -0.37
N ASN A 105 -2.82 7.10 -0.07
CA ASN A 105 -2.58 5.74 -0.53
C ASN A 105 -3.18 4.70 0.43
N GLY A 106 -3.52 3.52 -0.08
CA GLY A 106 -4.02 2.43 0.75
C GLY A 106 -2.97 1.97 1.74
N ILE A 107 -1.80 1.56 1.23
CA ILE A 107 -0.60 1.25 2.03
C ILE A 107 0.52 2.14 1.54
N HIS A 108 1.15 2.90 2.43
CA HIS A 108 2.28 3.75 2.12
C HIS A 108 3.50 3.40 2.97
N GLY A 109 4.59 3.01 2.31
CA GLY A 109 5.90 2.83 2.92
C GLY A 109 6.84 3.96 2.52
N TRP A 110 7.41 4.66 3.49
CA TRP A 110 8.42 5.69 3.27
C TRP A 110 9.68 5.42 4.08
N LYS A 111 10.84 5.35 3.40
CA LYS A 111 12.14 5.04 4.02
C LYS A 111 12.08 3.84 4.96
N SER A 112 11.45 2.77 4.50
CA SER A 112 11.22 1.57 5.30
C SER A 112 11.93 0.36 4.66
N ASP A 113 12.06 -0.74 5.39
CA ASP A 113 12.79 -1.93 4.95
C ASP A 113 12.13 -3.22 5.44
N SER A 114 12.21 -4.28 4.65
CA SER A 114 11.73 -5.62 5.01
C SER A 114 10.23 -5.62 5.37
N LEU A 115 9.39 -5.19 4.45
CA LEU A 115 7.93 -5.24 4.60
C LEU A 115 7.39 -6.52 3.95
N LEU A 116 6.44 -7.17 4.60
CA LEU A 116 5.57 -8.18 4.01
C LEU A 116 4.16 -7.60 3.87
N ILE A 117 3.71 -7.41 2.64
CA ILE A 117 2.36 -6.91 2.29
C ILE A 117 1.66 -8.04 1.56
N GLU A 118 0.76 -8.75 2.24
CA GLU A 118 0.21 -9.99 1.70
C GLU A 118 -1.30 -10.14 1.91
N ASN A 119 -2.00 -10.68 0.92
CA ASN A 119 -3.42 -11.01 0.98
C ASN A 119 -4.32 -9.81 1.39
N ASN A 120 -3.96 -8.58 1.02
CA ASN A 120 -4.81 -7.42 1.29
C ASN A 120 -5.74 -7.13 0.11
N GLU A 121 -6.95 -6.66 0.40
CA GLU A 121 -7.87 -6.06 -0.56
C GLU A 121 -7.81 -4.54 -0.44
N ILE A 122 -7.38 -3.84 -1.50
CA ILE A 122 -7.12 -2.39 -1.47
C ILE A 122 -7.92 -1.72 -2.59
N ILE A 123 -8.89 -0.89 -2.24
CA ILE A 123 -9.85 -0.34 -3.21
C ILE A 123 -10.02 1.17 -3.05
N GLY A 124 -10.01 1.88 -4.19
CA GLY A 124 -10.48 3.26 -4.30
C GLY A 124 -9.58 4.31 -3.66
N HIS A 125 -8.31 4.03 -3.41
CA HIS A 125 -7.29 4.97 -2.94
C HIS A 125 -6.65 5.77 -4.11
N ARG A 126 -5.74 6.70 -3.80
CA ARG A 126 -4.94 7.37 -4.83
C ARG A 126 -4.00 6.37 -5.50
N ASP A 127 -3.10 5.77 -4.74
CA ASP A 127 -2.37 4.56 -5.11
C ASP A 127 -2.76 3.44 -4.14
N GLY A 128 -2.92 2.22 -4.64
CA GLY A 128 -3.23 1.09 -3.76
C GLY A 128 -2.11 0.85 -2.77
N VAL A 129 -0.91 0.58 -3.28
CA VAL A 129 0.34 0.49 -2.50
C VAL A 129 1.34 1.48 -3.07
N TYR A 130 1.98 2.29 -2.24
CA TYR A 130 3.06 3.19 -2.63
C TYR A 130 4.29 3.00 -1.75
N LEU A 131 5.43 2.67 -2.37
CA LEU A 131 6.70 2.43 -1.69
C LEU A 131 7.73 3.42 -2.21
N GLU A 132 8.26 4.28 -1.33
CA GLU A 132 9.26 5.28 -1.65
C GLU A 132 10.48 5.13 -0.73
N PHE A 133 11.67 4.93 -1.32
CA PHE A 133 12.90 4.60 -0.61
C PHE A 133 12.73 3.36 0.29
N VAL A 134 12.10 2.32 -0.23
CA VAL A 134 11.83 1.08 0.50
C VAL A 134 12.59 -0.07 -0.12
N THR A 135 13.16 -0.94 0.71
CA THR A 135 13.96 -2.08 0.26
C THR A 135 13.51 -3.41 0.89
N HIS A 136 13.88 -4.53 0.26
CA HIS A 136 13.65 -5.90 0.73
C HIS A 136 12.18 -6.19 1.09
N THR A 137 11.26 -5.68 0.27
CA THR A 137 9.81 -5.84 0.50
C THR A 137 9.25 -6.93 -0.41
N HIS A 138 8.32 -7.68 0.15
CA HIS A 138 7.51 -8.65 -0.57
C HIS A 138 6.04 -8.20 -0.61
N VAL A 139 5.51 -8.00 -1.82
CA VAL A 139 4.12 -7.63 -2.06
C VAL A 139 3.45 -8.81 -2.77
N ASN A 140 2.69 -9.62 -2.04
CA ASN A 140 2.23 -10.91 -2.55
C ASN A 140 0.71 -11.06 -2.42
N LYS A 141 0.07 -11.63 -3.43
CA LYS A 141 -1.35 -12.04 -3.39
C LYS A 141 -2.33 -10.94 -2.98
N ASN A 142 -2.00 -9.69 -3.24
CA ASN A 142 -2.91 -8.59 -2.98
C ASN A 142 -3.85 -8.36 -4.16
N HIS A 143 -5.04 -7.86 -3.87
CA HIS A 143 -5.98 -7.35 -4.85
C HIS A 143 -6.07 -5.82 -4.72
N SER A 144 -5.58 -5.11 -5.72
CA SER A 144 -5.57 -3.65 -5.76
C SER A 144 -6.43 -3.15 -6.91
N GLU A 145 -7.58 -2.53 -6.61
CA GLU A 145 -8.62 -2.23 -7.60
C GLU A 145 -9.17 -0.81 -7.48
N GLY A 146 -9.47 -0.22 -8.64
CA GLY A 146 -10.19 1.05 -8.73
C GLY A 146 -9.46 2.23 -8.11
N ASN A 147 -8.14 2.20 -8.01
CA ASN A 147 -7.35 3.30 -7.47
C ASN A 147 -7.18 4.39 -8.53
N LEU A 148 -7.16 5.66 -8.10
CA LEU A 148 -7.17 6.81 -9.01
C LEU A 148 -5.92 6.88 -9.89
N ARG A 149 -4.77 6.43 -9.38
CA ARG A 149 -3.52 6.40 -10.13
C ARG A 149 -3.03 4.96 -10.34
N TYR A 150 -2.33 4.41 -9.39
CA TYR A 150 -1.65 3.12 -9.55
C TYR A 150 -2.19 2.07 -8.58
N GLY A 151 -2.29 0.84 -9.03
CA GLY A 151 -2.51 -0.30 -8.15
C GLY A 151 -1.32 -0.53 -7.21
N LEU A 152 -0.09 -0.39 -7.76
CA LEU A 152 1.17 -0.43 -7.00
C LEU A 152 2.16 0.56 -7.61
N HIS A 153 2.91 1.29 -6.78
CA HIS A 153 3.93 2.24 -7.22
C HIS A 153 5.22 2.07 -6.41
N PHE A 154 6.32 1.73 -7.08
CA PHE A 154 7.67 1.76 -6.55
C PHE A 154 8.40 3.00 -7.04
N MET A 155 8.99 3.79 -6.11
CA MET A 155 9.85 4.92 -6.45
C MET A 155 11.13 4.90 -5.60
N PHE A 156 12.29 4.86 -6.26
CA PHE A 156 13.60 4.72 -5.61
C PHE A 156 13.67 3.54 -4.63
N SER A 157 12.98 2.43 -4.94
CA SER A 157 12.74 1.32 -4.03
C SER A 157 13.33 0.03 -4.60
N HIS A 158 14.53 -0.32 -4.15
CA HIS A 158 15.35 -1.41 -4.69
C HIS A 158 15.12 -2.74 -3.98
N ASP A 159 15.54 -3.84 -4.62
CA ASP A 159 15.58 -5.17 -4.02
C ASP A 159 14.21 -5.66 -3.51
N ASN A 160 13.16 -5.44 -4.30
CA ASN A 160 11.78 -5.74 -3.94
C ASN A 160 11.19 -6.81 -4.86
N SER A 161 10.14 -7.47 -4.40
CA SER A 161 9.35 -8.36 -5.23
C SER A 161 7.86 -8.11 -5.12
N TYR A 162 7.12 -8.35 -6.21
CA TYR A 162 5.67 -8.46 -6.17
C TYR A 162 5.22 -9.68 -7.00
N VAL A 163 4.47 -10.55 -6.35
CA VAL A 163 4.16 -11.88 -6.86
C VAL A 163 2.69 -12.23 -6.64
N GLU A 164 2.04 -12.82 -7.64
CA GLU A 164 0.67 -13.30 -7.57
C GLU A 164 -0.38 -12.24 -7.19
N ASN A 165 -0.13 -10.95 -7.49
CA ASN A 165 -1.09 -9.89 -7.24
C ASN A 165 -2.05 -9.68 -8.41
N ILE A 166 -3.20 -9.07 -8.13
CA ILE A 166 -4.16 -8.60 -9.12
C ILE A 166 -4.25 -7.07 -9.05
N PHE A 167 -3.97 -6.42 -10.18
CA PHE A 167 -4.07 -4.97 -10.36
C PHE A 167 -5.15 -4.69 -11.40
N ARG A 168 -6.35 -4.31 -10.94
CA ARG A 168 -7.53 -4.22 -11.79
C ARG A 168 -8.17 -2.84 -11.78
N ALA A 169 -8.60 -2.38 -12.94
CA ALA A 169 -9.39 -1.16 -13.10
C ALA A 169 -8.80 0.08 -12.40
N ASN A 170 -7.46 0.17 -12.31
CA ASN A 170 -6.75 1.34 -11.79
C ASN A 170 -6.48 2.36 -12.91
N GLY A 171 -6.14 3.59 -12.57
CA GLY A 171 -5.63 4.56 -13.55
C GLY A 171 -4.43 4.03 -14.34
N ALA A 172 -3.54 3.27 -13.69
CA ALA A 172 -2.62 2.32 -14.28
C ALA A 172 -2.36 1.16 -13.30
N GLY A 173 -2.00 -0.02 -13.80
CA GLY A 173 -1.83 -1.20 -12.96
C GLY A 173 -0.68 -1.01 -11.98
N VAL A 174 0.56 -0.94 -12.50
CA VAL A 174 1.77 -0.78 -11.69
C VAL A 174 2.72 0.22 -12.33
N ALA A 175 3.38 1.05 -11.52
CA ALA A 175 4.51 1.86 -11.92
C ALA A 175 5.76 1.50 -11.09
N VAL A 176 6.88 1.24 -11.78
CA VAL A 176 8.19 1.01 -11.18
C VAL A 176 9.16 2.03 -11.74
N MET A 177 9.63 2.95 -10.89
CA MET A 177 10.43 4.08 -11.34
C MET A 177 11.72 4.24 -10.54
N TYR A 178 12.84 4.50 -11.24
CA TYR A 178 14.15 4.77 -10.65
C TYR A 178 14.60 3.66 -9.68
N THR A 179 14.40 2.40 -10.09
CA THR A 179 14.47 1.25 -9.21
C THR A 179 15.29 0.14 -9.87
N LYS A 180 15.97 -0.67 -9.08
CA LYS A 180 16.73 -1.83 -9.57
C LYS A 180 16.40 -3.09 -8.77
N ASN A 181 16.68 -4.25 -9.38
CA ASN A 181 16.53 -5.56 -8.79
C ASN A 181 15.11 -5.81 -8.27
N VAL A 182 14.11 -5.64 -9.15
CA VAL A 182 12.70 -5.94 -8.83
C VAL A 182 12.30 -7.25 -9.50
N HIS A 183 11.71 -8.14 -8.73
CA HIS A 183 11.16 -9.41 -9.22
C HIS A 183 9.63 -9.33 -9.33
N MET A 184 9.11 -9.50 -10.54
CA MET A 184 7.70 -9.34 -10.91
C MET A 184 7.21 -10.66 -11.50
N GLU A 185 6.44 -11.44 -10.75
CA GLU A 185 6.07 -12.78 -11.20
C GLU A 185 4.61 -13.14 -10.94
N ASN A 186 4.00 -13.81 -11.92
CA ASN A 186 2.62 -14.34 -11.84
C ASN A 186 1.55 -13.30 -11.48
N ASN A 187 1.78 -12.01 -11.77
CA ASN A 187 0.79 -10.97 -11.51
C ASN A 187 -0.21 -10.86 -12.66
N LYS A 188 -1.40 -10.36 -12.35
CA LYS A 188 -2.44 -10.03 -13.34
C LYS A 188 -2.68 -8.53 -13.38
N PHE A 189 -2.62 -7.98 -14.58
CA PHE A 189 -2.89 -6.58 -14.88
C PHE A 189 -4.13 -6.54 -15.78
N GLU A 190 -5.27 -6.17 -15.21
CA GLU A 190 -6.56 -6.31 -15.87
C GLU A 190 -7.33 -4.99 -15.91
N GLU A 191 -7.88 -4.67 -17.08
CA GLU A 191 -8.84 -3.57 -17.24
C GLU A 191 -8.34 -2.19 -16.77
N ASN A 192 -7.03 -1.93 -16.84
CA ASN A 192 -6.48 -0.61 -16.52
C ASN A 192 -6.63 0.31 -17.73
N TRP A 193 -7.59 1.23 -17.69
CA TRP A 193 -8.01 2.07 -18.79
C TRP A 193 -7.81 3.55 -18.51
N GLY A 194 -7.41 4.32 -19.52
CA GLY A 194 -7.27 5.78 -19.47
C GLY A 194 -6.28 6.30 -20.51
N ASP A 195 -6.15 7.62 -20.62
CA ASP A 195 -5.28 8.27 -21.60
C ASP A 195 -3.79 7.94 -21.40
N SER A 196 -3.39 7.65 -20.17
CA SER A 196 -2.03 7.25 -19.80
C SER A 196 -2.04 5.97 -18.97
N ALA A 197 -2.98 5.06 -19.25
CA ALA A 197 -3.12 3.83 -18.50
C ALA A 197 -2.26 2.72 -19.10
N TYR A 198 -1.42 2.16 -18.24
CA TYR A 198 -0.56 1.03 -18.54
C TYR A 198 -0.90 -0.12 -17.61
N GLY A 199 -0.82 -1.35 -18.07
CA GLY A 199 -0.76 -2.48 -17.18
C GLY A 199 0.48 -2.37 -16.29
N LEU A 200 1.66 -2.16 -16.95
CA LEU A 200 2.95 -2.00 -16.26
C LEU A 200 3.74 -0.84 -16.90
N LEU A 201 4.08 0.16 -16.11
CA LEU A 201 4.97 1.26 -16.46
C LEU A 201 6.34 1.04 -15.80
N LEU A 202 7.40 1.00 -16.61
CA LEU A 202 8.78 0.86 -16.17
C LEU A 202 9.58 2.08 -16.62
N LYS A 203 10.13 2.82 -15.67
CA LYS A 203 10.94 4.00 -15.96
C LYS A 203 12.26 3.97 -15.22
N ASP A 204 13.38 4.04 -15.97
CA ASP A 204 14.75 4.03 -15.42
C ASP A 204 14.96 2.88 -14.43
N ILE A 205 14.63 1.64 -14.83
CA ILE A 205 14.86 0.42 -14.04
C ILE A 205 16.02 -0.40 -14.62
N SER A 206 16.69 -1.17 -13.75
CA SER A 206 17.72 -2.14 -14.14
C SER A 206 17.67 -3.43 -13.35
N ASP A 207 18.36 -4.47 -13.83
CA ASP A 207 18.57 -5.74 -13.13
C ASP A 207 17.26 -6.40 -12.65
N SER A 208 16.15 -6.18 -13.35
CA SER A 208 14.82 -6.61 -12.92
C SER A 208 14.31 -7.78 -13.75
N LYS A 209 13.40 -8.58 -13.18
CA LYS A 209 12.83 -9.78 -13.82
C LYS A 209 11.31 -9.66 -13.91
N ILE A 210 10.77 -9.92 -15.09
CA ILE A 210 9.33 -9.93 -15.39
C ILE A 210 8.99 -11.30 -15.94
N ILE A 211 8.32 -12.14 -15.15
CA ILE A 211 8.12 -13.56 -15.46
C ILE A 211 6.63 -13.93 -15.30
N ASN A 212 6.07 -14.63 -16.28
CA ASN A 212 4.73 -15.23 -16.22
C ASN A 212 3.59 -14.27 -15.84
N ASN A 213 3.72 -12.97 -16.12
CA ASN A 213 2.66 -12.01 -15.85
C ASN A 213 1.61 -11.99 -16.96
N THR A 214 0.36 -11.78 -16.60
CA THR A 214 -0.77 -11.69 -17.53
C THR A 214 -1.24 -10.25 -17.68
N PHE A 215 -1.40 -9.80 -18.92
CA PHE A 215 -1.92 -8.47 -19.26
C PHE A 215 -3.20 -8.65 -20.06
N ASP A 216 -4.34 -8.27 -19.49
CA ASP A 216 -5.64 -8.42 -20.14
C ASP A 216 -6.40 -7.09 -20.16
N ARG A 217 -6.82 -6.67 -21.34
CA ARG A 217 -7.64 -5.47 -21.54
C ARG A 217 -7.12 -4.21 -20.86
N ASN A 218 -5.84 -3.91 -20.98
CA ASN A 218 -5.26 -2.62 -20.59
C ASN A 218 -5.16 -1.71 -21.83
N THR A 219 -5.14 -0.38 -21.65
CA THR A 219 -4.87 0.55 -22.77
C THR A 219 -3.52 0.24 -23.41
N THR A 220 -2.48 0.06 -22.61
CA THR A 220 -1.16 -0.43 -23.02
C THR A 220 -0.72 -1.52 -22.05
N GLY A 221 -0.25 -2.66 -22.56
CA GLY A 221 0.20 -3.76 -21.69
C GLY A 221 1.42 -3.34 -20.87
N ILE A 222 2.56 -3.08 -21.53
CA ILE A 222 3.81 -2.68 -20.91
C ILE A 222 4.36 -1.44 -21.62
N PHE A 223 4.77 -0.44 -20.85
CA PHE A 223 5.52 0.73 -21.34
C PHE A 223 6.86 0.80 -20.64
N MET A 224 7.95 0.97 -21.42
CA MET A 224 9.31 1.05 -20.87
C MET A 224 10.01 2.31 -21.38
N GLU A 225 10.62 3.05 -20.48
CA GLU A 225 11.44 4.23 -20.77
C GLU A 225 12.74 4.19 -19.95
N GLY A 226 13.90 4.42 -20.60
CA GLY A 226 15.19 4.49 -19.93
C GLY A 226 15.63 3.22 -19.18
N SER A 227 14.97 2.07 -19.44
CA SER A 227 15.19 0.82 -18.72
C SER A 227 16.13 -0.12 -19.47
N ASN A 228 16.95 -0.92 -18.76
CA ASN A 228 17.90 -1.88 -19.31
C ASN A 228 18.02 -3.16 -18.45
#